data_bad840d7755cc4d671d749b50a9d7949
#
_entry.id   bad840d7755cc4d671d749b50a9d7949
#
_cell.length_a   1.000
_cell.length_b   1.000
_cell.length_c   1.000
_cell.angle_alpha   90.00
_cell.angle_beta   90.00
_cell.angle_gamma   90.00
#
_symmetry.space_group_name_H-M   'P 1'
#
loop_
_entity.id
_entity.type
_entity.pdbx_description
1 polymer ?
#
loop_
_entity_poly.entity_id
_entity_poly.type
_entity_poly.pdbx_seq_one_letter_code
_entity_poly.pdbx_strand_id
1 'polypeptide(L)'
;MGDTGVDWVIKAFELARKHCPNAELILNDYGILNSQGNRNEHIAIANILKNKDLIDAIGVQGHSFTIEKMTPNQMKFSLDQLGATDLPIYISELDIDAEGTNAENTQLTRYQNLFPVMWEHPDVAGITLWGYVKDHMWRETAYLVHGENIGANERPAMEWIKAYVNKSNSGCDNTGPILSFEVENLEFGIYPNPVKRGSKINIVSTQDVKSIHIVSKDGRVVFAKKLGDSVSDIKIDLQEGLYIIEAHKKDGRKLYKKLLVR
;
A
#
# COMPACT_ATOMS: atom_id res chain seq x y z
N MET A 1 -7.25 12.26 35.67
CA MET A 1 -6.14 11.96 34.75
C MET A 1 -5.73 10.54 35.07
N GLY A 2 -5.57 9.69 34.05
CA GLY A 2 -5.15 8.30 34.25
C GLY A 2 -3.65 8.22 34.60
N ASP A 3 -3.17 7.00 34.85
CA ASP A 3 -1.83 6.75 35.38
C ASP A 3 -0.70 6.95 34.35
N THR A 4 -1.02 6.94 33.04
CA THR A 4 -0.02 6.96 31.97
C THR A 4 0.10 8.30 31.24
N GLY A 5 -0.85 9.22 31.42
CA GLY A 5 -0.97 10.45 30.62
C GLY A 5 -1.50 10.23 29.19
N VAL A 6 -1.58 8.98 28.72
CA VAL A 6 -2.08 8.58 27.40
C VAL A 6 -3.28 7.63 27.49
N ASP A 7 -3.97 7.62 28.61
CA ASP A 7 -5.09 6.71 28.88
C ASP A 7 -6.22 6.82 27.84
N TRP A 8 -6.41 7.99 27.26
CA TRP A 8 -7.38 8.21 26.20
C TRP A 8 -7.00 7.44 24.90
N VAL A 9 -5.71 7.36 24.57
CA VAL A 9 -5.20 6.57 23.44
C VAL A 9 -5.46 5.10 23.70
N ILE A 10 -5.07 4.61 24.90
CA ILE A 10 -5.29 3.23 25.31
C ILE A 10 -6.78 2.90 25.20
N LYS A 11 -7.65 3.77 25.72
CA LYS A 11 -9.10 3.57 25.66
C LYS A 11 -9.64 3.53 24.24
N ALA A 12 -9.13 4.38 23.35
CA ALA A 12 -9.51 4.38 21.93
C ALA A 12 -9.17 3.05 21.26
N PHE A 13 -7.96 2.54 21.49
CA PHE A 13 -7.51 1.25 20.93
C PHE A 13 -8.28 0.06 21.54
N GLU A 14 -8.57 0.07 22.86
CA GLU A 14 -9.45 -0.94 23.47
C GLU A 14 -10.83 -0.99 22.82
N LEU A 15 -11.45 0.18 22.58
CA LEU A 15 -12.75 0.25 21.92
C LEU A 15 -12.66 -0.20 20.46
N ALA A 16 -11.62 0.21 19.74
CA ALA A 16 -11.40 -0.22 18.36
C ALA A 16 -11.24 -1.75 18.27
N ARG A 17 -10.39 -2.35 19.10
CA ARG A 17 -10.20 -3.80 19.15
C ARG A 17 -11.47 -4.55 19.56
N LYS A 18 -12.22 -4.01 20.51
CA LYS A 18 -13.49 -4.60 20.94
C LYS A 18 -14.54 -4.65 19.84
N HIS A 19 -14.67 -3.57 19.07
CA HIS A 19 -15.73 -3.44 18.04
C HIS A 19 -15.28 -3.90 16.66
N CYS A 20 -13.98 -3.92 16.39
CA CYS A 20 -13.37 -4.33 15.14
C CYS A 20 -12.22 -5.33 15.40
N PRO A 21 -12.47 -6.53 15.94
CA PRO A 21 -11.43 -7.44 16.43
C PRO A 21 -10.45 -7.92 15.36
N ASN A 22 -10.85 -7.88 14.10
CA ASN A 22 -10.02 -8.31 12.96
C ASN A 22 -9.42 -7.14 12.17
N ALA A 23 -9.58 -5.89 12.63
CA ALA A 23 -8.96 -4.74 11.99
C ALA A 23 -7.49 -4.63 12.40
N GLU A 24 -6.65 -4.24 11.46
CA GLU A 24 -5.28 -3.82 11.76
C GLU A 24 -5.31 -2.42 12.38
N LEU A 25 -4.82 -2.29 13.61
CA LEU A 25 -4.84 -1.05 14.36
C LEU A 25 -3.46 -0.40 14.35
N ILE A 26 -3.39 0.80 13.82
CA ILE A 26 -2.15 1.54 13.59
C ILE A 26 -2.14 2.82 14.43
N LEU A 27 -1.09 3.02 15.22
CA LEU A 27 -0.83 4.32 15.89
C LEU A 27 -0.14 5.23 14.88
N ASN A 28 -0.81 6.30 14.45
CA ASN A 28 -0.32 7.21 13.40
C ASN A 28 -0.20 8.65 13.91
N ASP A 29 0.93 9.31 13.59
CA ASP A 29 1.12 10.71 13.91
C ASP A 29 2.14 11.37 12.95
N TYR A 30 2.23 12.72 13.00
CA TYR A 30 3.17 13.53 12.23
C TYR A 30 4.43 13.88 13.02
N GLY A 31 5.48 14.31 12.32
CA GLY A 31 6.71 14.77 12.95
C GLY A 31 7.54 13.66 13.63
N ILE A 32 7.17 12.41 13.44
CA ILE A 32 7.85 11.25 14.04
C ILE A 32 9.21 11.00 13.39
N LEU A 33 9.30 11.17 12.07
CA LEU A 33 10.53 10.92 11.32
C LEU A 33 11.63 11.95 11.61
N ASN A 34 11.28 13.22 11.74
CA ASN A 34 12.25 14.32 11.87
C ASN A 34 12.52 14.79 13.31
N SER A 35 11.67 14.44 14.28
CA SER A 35 11.80 14.83 15.68
C SER A 35 12.10 13.65 16.57
N GLN A 36 13.29 13.66 17.21
CA GLN A 36 13.67 12.64 18.18
C GLN A 36 12.73 12.59 19.40
N GLY A 37 12.26 13.76 19.88
CA GLY A 37 11.33 13.84 21.01
C GLY A 37 10.00 13.15 20.68
N ASN A 38 9.36 13.57 19.57
CA ASN A 38 8.10 12.98 19.12
C ASN A 38 8.23 11.47 18.86
N ARG A 39 9.34 11.04 18.25
CA ARG A 39 9.60 9.63 18.01
C ARG A 39 9.71 8.82 19.29
N ASN A 40 10.42 9.33 20.29
CA ASN A 40 10.55 8.66 21.58
C ASN A 40 9.19 8.50 22.29
N GLU A 41 8.36 9.55 22.27
CA GLU A 41 7.00 9.50 22.81
C GLU A 41 6.12 8.51 22.04
N HIS A 42 6.19 8.54 20.73
CA HIS A 42 5.44 7.62 19.88
C HIS A 42 5.81 6.15 20.14
N ILE A 43 7.11 5.85 20.24
CA ILE A 43 7.62 4.52 20.61
C ILE A 43 7.14 4.11 22.00
N ALA A 44 7.16 5.02 22.97
CA ALA A 44 6.69 4.72 24.32
C ALA A 44 5.20 4.35 24.33
N ILE A 45 4.36 5.10 23.62
CA ILE A 45 2.93 4.81 23.48
C ILE A 45 2.72 3.48 22.74
N ALA A 46 3.42 3.26 21.63
CA ALA A 46 3.34 2.02 20.86
C ALA A 46 3.69 0.79 21.71
N ASN A 47 4.73 0.88 22.55
CA ASN A 47 5.10 -0.19 23.47
C ASN A 47 4.05 -0.46 24.55
N ILE A 48 3.38 0.59 25.07
CA ILE A 48 2.27 0.42 26.02
C ILE A 48 1.11 -0.34 25.33
N LEU A 49 0.77 0.04 24.11
CA LEU A 49 -0.30 -0.61 23.33
C LEU A 49 0.09 -2.04 22.95
N LYS A 50 1.35 -2.28 22.54
CA LYS A 50 1.88 -3.61 22.21
C LYS A 50 1.80 -4.56 23.39
N ASN A 51 2.20 -4.12 24.59
CA ASN A 51 2.13 -4.90 25.82
C ASN A 51 0.68 -5.25 26.26
N LYS A 52 -0.32 -4.63 25.65
CA LYS A 52 -1.74 -4.88 25.87
C LYS A 52 -2.43 -5.59 24.69
N ASP A 53 -1.68 -6.02 23.67
CA ASP A 53 -2.19 -6.61 22.42
C ASP A 53 -3.21 -5.73 21.69
N LEU A 54 -3.01 -4.41 21.75
CA LEU A 54 -3.94 -3.42 21.19
C LEU A 54 -3.50 -2.81 19.87
N ILE A 55 -2.23 -2.97 19.48
CA ILE A 55 -1.66 -2.36 18.25
C ILE A 55 -1.06 -3.44 17.34
N ASP A 56 -1.17 -3.22 16.04
CA ASP A 56 -0.61 -4.13 15.02
C ASP A 56 0.54 -3.48 14.23
N ALA A 57 0.56 -2.14 14.12
CA ALA A 57 1.59 -1.43 13.37
C ALA A 57 1.79 0.03 13.83
N ILE A 58 2.91 0.61 13.43
CA ILE A 58 3.22 2.04 13.59
C ILE A 58 2.97 2.76 12.26
N GLY A 59 2.24 3.89 12.31
CA GLY A 59 2.07 4.82 11.21
C GLY A 59 2.89 6.08 11.43
N VAL A 60 3.57 6.54 10.39
CA VAL A 60 4.25 7.83 10.35
C VAL A 60 3.84 8.57 9.09
N GLN A 61 3.34 9.81 9.22
CA GLN A 61 2.69 10.50 8.10
C GLN A 61 3.61 10.73 6.90
N GLY A 62 4.79 11.30 7.09
CA GLY A 62 5.75 11.51 5.99
C GLY A 62 5.48 12.74 5.13
N HIS A 63 4.83 13.77 5.69
CA HIS A 63 4.59 15.03 4.99
C HIS A 63 5.86 15.82 4.67
N SER A 64 5.91 16.46 3.51
CA SER A 64 7.06 17.20 2.99
C SER A 64 7.66 18.17 3.99
N PHE A 65 6.85 18.98 4.66
CA PHE A 65 7.33 19.99 5.64
C PHE A 65 8.06 19.37 6.84
N THR A 66 7.91 18.08 7.09
CA THR A 66 8.65 17.37 8.14
C THR A 66 9.89 16.67 7.62
N ILE A 67 9.90 16.22 6.36
CA ILE A 67 10.96 15.36 5.84
C ILE A 67 11.85 16.02 4.77
N GLU A 68 11.43 17.13 4.16
CA GLU A 68 12.15 17.75 3.01
C GLU A 68 13.62 18.11 3.27
N LYS A 69 13.99 18.36 4.54
CA LYS A 69 15.35 18.70 4.96
C LYS A 69 16.13 17.50 5.50
N MET A 70 15.51 16.34 5.58
CA MET A 70 16.15 15.13 6.07
C MET A 70 17.16 14.59 5.02
N THR A 71 18.28 14.11 5.52
CA THR A 71 19.19 13.31 4.71
C THR A 71 18.75 11.83 4.71
N PRO A 72 19.21 11.03 3.71
CA PRO A 72 18.97 9.58 3.71
C PRO A 72 19.37 8.88 5.01
N ASN A 73 20.51 9.26 5.59
CA ASN A 73 21.00 8.70 6.84
C ASN A 73 20.11 9.05 8.05
N GLN A 74 19.58 10.27 8.10
CA GLN A 74 18.64 10.66 9.16
C GLN A 74 17.31 9.91 9.02
N MET A 75 16.82 9.74 7.80
CA MET A 75 15.62 8.94 7.53
C MET A 75 15.82 7.49 7.99
N LYS A 76 16.92 6.86 7.55
CA LYS A 76 17.25 5.49 7.95
C LYS A 76 17.34 5.35 9.46
N PHE A 77 18.07 6.24 10.14
CA PHE A 77 18.20 6.22 11.59
C PHE A 77 16.85 6.31 12.30
N SER A 78 15.92 7.12 11.78
CA SER A 78 14.57 7.24 12.36
C SER A 78 13.76 5.97 12.19
N LEU A 79 13.85 5.34 11.03
CA LEU A 79 13.18 4.07 10.73
C LEU A 79 13.77 2.92 11.55
N ASP A 80 15.11 2.83 11.68
CA ASP A 80 15.78 1.84 12.53
C ASP A 80 15.29 1.91 13.99
N GLN A 81 15.09 3.12 14.54
CA GLN A 81 14.58 3.30 15.90
C GLN A 81 13.12 2.85 16.05
N LEU A 82 12.29 3.11 15.04
CA LEU A 82 10.90 2.64 15.02
C LEU A 82 10.84 1.11 14.84
N GLY A 83 11.66 0.55 13.95
CA GLY A 83 11.76 -0.89 13.74
C GLY A 83 12.18 -1.67 14.98
N ALA A 84 12.96 -1.06 15.89
CA ALA A 84 13.34 -1.68 17.17
C ALA A 84 12.13 -1.98 18.10
N THR A 85 10.93 -1.55 17.74
CA THR A 85 9.68 -1.95 18.42
C THR A 85 9.16 -3.31 18.00
N ASP A 86 9.72 -3.94 16.96
CA ASP A 86 9.22 -5.14 16.28
C ASP A 86 7.77 -5.00 15.77
N LEU A 87 7.35 -3.78 15.46
CA LEU A 87 6.08 -3.49 14.80
C LEU A 87 6.35 -3.05 13.35
N PRO A 88 5.58 -3.51 12.37
CA PRO A 88 5.68 -3.01 11.00
C PRO A 88 5.40 -1.52 10.94
N ILE A 89 6.10 -0.81 10.06
CA ILE A 89 5.99 0.63 9.86
C ILE A 89 5.24 0.92 8.56
N TYR A 90 4.25 1.80 8.63
CA TYR A 90 3.59 2.35 7.44
C TYR A 90 3.91 3.85 7.31
N ILE A 91 4.43 4.25 6.15
CA ILE A 91 4.48 5.66 5.77
C ILE A 91 3.09 6.00 5.24
N SER A 92 2.25 6.58 6.08
CA SER A 92 0.80 6.62 5.87
C SER A 92 0.31 7.75 4.98
N GLU A 93 1.10 8.82 4.83
CA GLU A 93 0.65 10.07 4.21
C GLU A 93 1.79 10.79 3.48
N LEU A 94 2.57 10.02 2.69
CA LEU A 94 3.71 10.58 1.98
C LEU A 94 3.27 11.62 0.95
N ASP A 95 3.71 12.84 1.12
CA ASP A 95 3.70 13.88 0.10
C ASP A 95 5.07 14.58 0.08
N ILE A 96 5.65 14.74 -1.07
CA ILE A 96 6.89 15.50 -1.26
C ILE A 96 6.63 16.59 -2.28
N ASP A 97 6.71 17.84 -1.85
CA ASP A 97 6.48 18.99 -2.71
C ASP A 97 7.79 19.68 -3.12
N ALA A 98 7.67 20.64 -4.01
CA ALA A 98 8.68 21.64 -4.30
C ALA A 98 8.03 22.86 -4.93
N GLU A 99 8.63 24.02 -4.73
CA GLU A 99 8.18 25.32 -5.22
C GLU A 99 9.24 25.99 -6.11
N GLY A 100 8.81 27.00 -6.85
CA GLY A 100 9.67 27.83 -7.70
C GLY A 100 9.83 27.30 -9.13
N THR A 101 10.71 27.93 -9.89
CA THR A 101 10.87 27.71 -11.35
C THR A 101 11.41 26.33 -11.73
N ASN A 102 12.01 25.60 -10.79
CA ASN A 102 12.54 24.25 -11.00
C ASN A 102 11.85 23.21 -10.11
N ALA A 103 10.59 23.44 -9.75
CA ALA A 103 9.86 22.65 -8.78
C ALA A 103 9.85 21.15 -9.10
N GLU A 104 9.59 20.75 -10.35
CA GLU A 104 9.48 19.35 -10.73
C GLU A 104 10.82 18.59 -10.57
N ASN A 105 11.93 19.19 -10.97
CA ASN A 105 13.25 18.57 -10.78
C ASN A 105 13.65 18.54 -9.30
N THR A 106 13.29 19.56 -8.53
CA THR A 106 13.53 19.59 -7.08
C THR A 106 12.72 18.50 -6.39
N GLN A 107 11.46 18.33 -6.76
CA GLN A 107 10.59 17.25 -6.27
C GLN A 107 11.16 15.87 -6.62
N LEU A 108 11.57 15.67 -7.88
CA LEU A 108 12.23 14.44 -8.32
C LEU A 108 13.46 14.13 -7.47
N THR A 109 14.34 15.10 -7.27
CA THR A 109 15.55 14.92 -6.47
C THR A 109 15.24 14.55 -5.02
N ARG A 110 14.21 15.16 -4.41
CA ARG A 110 13.75 14.82 -3.06
C ARG A 110 13.22 13.38 -2.97
N TYR A 111 12.40 12.95 -3.95
CA TYR A 111 11.95 11.55 -4.04
C TYR A 111 13.12 10.59 -4.21
N GLN A 112 14.08 10.89 -5.09
CA GLN A 112 15.27 10.05 -5.32
C GLN A 112 16.13 9.88 -4.07
N ASN A 113 16.17 10.88 -3.20
CA ASN A 113 16.96 10.83 -1.97
C ASN A 113 16.26 10.06 -0.84
N LEU A 114 14.96 10.20 -0.67
CA LEU A 114 14.26 9.71 0.52
C LEU A 114 13.44 8.44 0.28
N PHE A 115 12.80 8.34 -0.89
CA PHE A 115 11.93 7.21 -1.20
C PHE A 115 12.64 5.84 -1.15
N PRO A 116 13.87 5.67 -1.70
CA PRO A 116 14.60 4.41 -1.59
C PRO A 116 14.82 3.96 -0.15
N VAL A 117 15.16 4.91 0.72
CA VAL A 117 15.41 4.59 2.14
C VAL A 117 14.15 4.07 2.84
N MET A 118 12.99 4.64 2.51
CA MET A 118 11.70 4.17 3.03
C MET A 118 11.27 2.86 2.39
N TRP A 119 11.39 2.75 1.06
CA TRP A 119 10.93 1.60 0.29
C TRP A 119 11.71 0.31 0.56
N GLU A 120 13.03 0.44 0.76
CA GLU A 120 13.94 -0.70 0.96
C GLU A 120 14.15 -1.04 2.44
N HIS A 121 13.59 -0.25 3.36
CA HIS A 121 13.75 -0.52 4.79
C HIS A 121 13.00 -1.81 5.18
N PRO A 122 13.65 -2.78 5.85
CA PRO A 122 13.06 -4.10 6.13
C PRO A 122 11.79 -4.04 7.00
N ASP A 123 11.69 -3.03 7.87
CA ASP A 123 10.55 -2.88 8.78
C ASP A 123 9.42 -2.01 8.20
N VAL A 124 9.60 -1.41 7.00
CA VAL A 124 8.56 -0.65 6.33
C VAL A 124 7.67 -1.60 5.53
N ALA A 125 6.43 -1.74 5.98
CA ALA A 125 5.44 -2.63 5.37
C ALA A 125 4.67 -1.98 4.21
N GLY A 126 4.63 -0.64 4.14
CA GLY A 126 3.93 0.04 3.07
C GLY A 126 4.11 1.56 3.08
N ILE A 127 3.88 2.16 1.90
CA ILE A 127 3.89 3.60 1.68
C ILE A 127 2.59 4.00 0.99
N THR A 128 1.89 4.98 1.56
CA THR A 128 0.69 5.58 0.98
C THR A 128 1.01 7.00 0.53
N LEU A 129 0.79 7.31 -0.75
CA LEU A 129 0.83 8.68 -1.22
C LEU A 129 -0.42 9.43 -0.73
N TRP A 130 -0.23 10.59 -0.09
CA TRP A 130 -1.33 11.41 0.43
C TRP A 130 -1.95 12.29 -0.67
N GLY A 131 -2.49 11.62 -1.68
CA GLY A 131 -2.89 12.20 -2.93
C GLY A 131 -1.75 12.25 -3.95
N TYR A 132 -2.10 12.47 -5.23
CA TYR A 132 -1.11 12.57 -6.31
C TYR A 132 -1.63 13.34 -7.53
N VAL A 133 -2.92 13.67 -7.59
CA VAL A 133 -3.54 14.38 -8.72
C VAL A 133 -3.60 15.87 -8.42
N LYS A 134 -3.19 16.70 -9.39
CA LYS A 134 -3.28 18.16 -9.32
C LYS A 134 -4.72 18.59 -9.00
N ASP A 135 -4.86 19.66 -8.22
CA ASP A 135 -6.13 20.25 -7.77
C ASP A 135 -6.98 19.35 -6.84
N HIS A 136 -6.53 18.12 -6.53
CA HIS A 136 -7.16 17.16 -5.59
C HIS A 136 -6.29 16.85 -4.37
N MET A 137 -5.30 17.71 -4.08
CA MET A 137 -4.40 17.57 -2.94
C MET A 137 -4.57 18.70 -1.93
N TRP A 138 -4.33 18.39 -0.67
CA TRP A 138 -4.29 19.41 0.37
C TRP A 138 -3.07 20.35 0.25
N ARG A 139 -1.96 19.87 -0.36
CA ARG A 139 -0.78 20.64 -0.72
C ARG A 139 -0.70 20.76 -2.23
N GLU A 140 -1.01 21.94 -2.74
CA GLU A 140 -1.14 22.21 -4.19
C GLU A 140 0.14 21.92 -4.98
N THR A 141 1.33 21.97 -4.35
CA THR A 141 2.62 21.78 -5.00
C THR A 141 3.15 20.34 -4.98
N ALA A 142 2.48 19.45 -4.21
CA ALA A 142 2.93 18.07 -4.02
C ALA A 142 2.37 17.07 -5.05
N TYR A 143 1.53 17.50 -5.98
CA TYR A 143 0.96 16.59 -6.99
C TYR A 143 2.04 15.93 -7.85
N LEU A 144 1.72 14.76 -8.36
CA LEU A 144 2.58 13.94 -9.21
C LEU A 144 2.02 13.74 -10.62
N VAL A 145 0.72 14.04 -10.81
CA VAL A 145 0.00 13.88 -12.08
C VAL A 145 -0.83 15.13 -12.35
N HIS A 146 -0.78 15.66 -13.58
CA HIS A 146 -1.42 16.93 -13.95
C HIS A 146 -2.94 16.84 -14.16
N GLY A 147 -3.57 15.66 -14.13
CA GLY A 147 -4.99 15.47 -14.35
C GLY A 147 -5.48 14.08 -13.96
N GLU A 148 -6.75 13.79 -14.18
CA GLU A 148 -7.40 12.56 -13.75
C GLU A 148 -6.98 11.30 -14.55
N ASN A 149 -6.41 11.46 -15.71
CA ASN A 149 -5.95 10.37 -16.56
C ASN A 149 -4.55 9.92 -16.15
N ILE A 150 -4.46 8.81 -15.43
CA ILE A 150 -3.19 8.16 -15.08
C ILE A 150 -2.45 7.75 -16.36
N GLY A 151 -1.18 8.15 -16.49
CA GLY A 151 -0.33 7.83 -17.63
C GLY A 151 -0.22 8.93 -18.69
N ALA A 152 -1.06 9.99 -18.61
CA ALA A 152 -0.93 11.20 -19.41
C ALA A 152 -0.54 12.36 -18.51
N ASN A 153 0.55 13.08 -18.82
CA ASN A 153 1.00 14.26 -18.07
C ASN A 153 1.47 13.97 -16.61
N GLU A 154 2.26 12.95 -16.42
CA GLU A 154 2.94 12.69 -15.15
C GLU A 154 4.12 13.65 -14.95
N ARG A 155 4.40 13.99 -13.70
CA ARG A 155 5.65 14.70 -13.35
C ARG A 155 6.82 13.71 -13.35
N PRO A 156 8.07 14.18 -13.56
CA PRO A 156 9.25 13.32 -13.54
C PRO A 156 9.40 12.47 -12.28
N ALA A 157 8.90 12.95 -11.13
CA ALA A 157 8.90 12.20 -9.88
C ALA A 157 8.00 10.96 -9.94
N MET A 158 6.80 11.03 -10.57
CA MET A 158 5.91 9.88 -10.72
C MET A 158 6.50 8.84 -11.67
N GLU A 159 7.00 9.29 -12.81
CA GLU A 159 7.69 8.40 -13.77
C GLU A 159 8.84 7.65 -13.09
N TRP A 160 9.64 8.37 -12.30
CA TRP A 160 10.76 7.78 -11.58
C TRP A 160 10.31 6.79 -10.49
N ILE A 161 9.29 7.12 -9.67
CA ILE A 161 8.75 6.21 -8.63
C ILE A 161 8.28 4.90 -9.29
N LYS A 162 7.52 4.99 -10.37
CA LYS A 162 7.03 3.81 -11.12
C LYS A 162 8.17 2.93 -11.61
N ALA A 163 9.19 3.54 -12.23
CA ALA A 163 10.37 2.82 -12.71
C ALA A 163 11.18 2.21 -11.56
N TYR A 164 11.31 2.93 -10.44
CA TYR A 164 12.06 2.48 -9.27
C TYR A 164 11.40 1.26 -8.61
N VAL A 165 10.10 1.33 -8.34
CA VAL A 165 9.34 0.23 -7.73
C VAL A 165 9.36 -1.01 -8.62
N ASN A 166 9.18 -0.85 -9.93
CA ASN A 166 9.23 -1.96 -10.87
C ASN A 166 10.62 -2.61 -10.95
N LYS A 167 11.70 -1.82 -10.90
CA LYS A 167 13.07 -2.34 -10.90
C LYS A 167 13.41 -3.09 -9.61
N SER A 168 12.97 -2.60 -8.46
CA SER A 168 13.18 -3.26 -7.16
C SER A 168 12.50 -4.64 -7.13
N ASN A 169 11.34 -4.77 -7.80
CA ASN A 169 10.61 -6.03 -7.90
C ASN A 169 11.26 -7.04 -8.88
N SER A 170 12.10 -6.59 -9.84
CA SER A 170 12.75 -7.49 -10.82
C SER A 170 14.01 -8.17 -10.28
N GLY A 171 14.51 -7.79 -9.12
CA GLY A 171 15.72 -8.35 -8.48
C GLY A 171 15.48 -9.35 -7.35
N CYS A 172 14.23 -9.64 -7.00
CA CYS A 172 13.91 -10.62 -5.97
C CYS A 172 13.74 -12.00 -6.60
N ASP A 173 14.67 -12.89 -6.35
CA ASP A 173 14.54 -14.32 -6.64
C ASP A 173 13.26 -14.86 -5.95
N ASN A 174 12.41 -15.50 -6.78
CA ASN A 174 11.08 -16.01 -6.47
C ASN A 174 11.04 -17.02 -5.32
N THR A 175 10.87 -16.57 -4.07
CA THR A 175 10.51 -17.47 -2.96
C THR A 175 9.41 -16.91 -2.03
N GLY A 176 8.64 -15.92 -2.47
CA GLY A 176 7.44 -15.43 -1.77
C GLY A 176 6.44 -14.80 -2.74
N PRO A 177 5.14 -14.74 -2.42
CA PRO A 177 4.14 -14.16 -3.33
C PRO A 177 4.28 -12.63 -3.36
N ILE A 178 5.10 -12.14 -4.29
CA ILE A 178 5.25 -10.72 -4.57
C ILE A 178 4.02 -10.27 -5.38
N LEU A 179 3.27 -9.32 -4.82
CA LEU A 179 2.27 -8.55 -5.58
C LEU A 179 3.03 -7.55 -6.49
N SER A 180 3.54 -8.02 -7.62
CA SER A 180 4.01 -7.15 -8.68
C SER A 180 2.79 -6.52 -9.38
N PHE A 181 2.55 -5.25 -9.14
CA PHE A 181 1.75 -4.44 -10.06
C PHE A 181 2.63 -4.04 -11.24
N GLU A 182 2.78 -4.93 -12.20
CA GLU A 182 3.23 -4.54 -13.53
C GLU A 182 2.14 -3.71 -14.19
N VAL A 183 2.34 -2.39 -14.30
CA VAL A 183 1.51 -1.49 -15.12
C VAL A 183 1.95 -1.56 -16.59
N GLU A 184 2.71 -2.55 -16.99
CA GLU A 184 2.86 -2.91 -18.40
C GLU A 184 2.01 -4.15 -18.66
N ASN A 185 0.90 -3.95 -19.37
CA ASN A 185 -0.09 -4.93 -19.76
C ASN A 185 -0.85 -5.52 -18.56
N LEU A 186 -1.95 -4.89 -18.21
CA LEU A 186 -2.99 -5.50 -17.37
C LEU A 186 -3.58 -6.68 -18.14
N GLU A 187 -2.78 -7.77 -18.30
CA GLU A 187 -3.20 -8.96 -19.00
C GLU A 187 -4.47 -9.54 -18.38
N PHE A 188 -4.70 -9.24 -17.06
CA PHE A 188 -5.84 -9.76 -16.32
C PHE A 188 -6.07 -9.01 -15.00
N GLY A 189 -7.27 -8.48 -14.80
CA GLY A 189 -7.71 -7.80 -13.57
C GLY A 189 -9.08 -8.29 -13.09
N ILE A 190 -9.34 -8.16 -11.80
CA ILE A 190 -10.64 -8.47 -11.18
C ILE A 190 -11.06 -7.35 -10.23
N TYR A 191 -12.33 -6.92 -10.28
CA TYR A 191 -12.88 -5.94 -9.34
C TYR A 191 -14.40 -6.08 -9.18
N PRO A 192 -14.97 -5.75 -8.01
CA PRO A 192 -14.28 -5.45 -6.77
C PRO A 192 -13.58 -6.67 -6.17
N ASN A 193 -12.48 -6.43 -5.48
CA ASN A 193 -11.77 -7.43 -4.69
C ASN A 193 -11.16 -6.72 -3.46
N PRO A 194 -11.63 -6.97 -2.23
CA PRO A 194 -12.60 -8.01 -1.83
C PRO A 194 -14.00 -7.87 -2.43
N VAL A 195 -14.69 -9.01 -2.57
CA VAL A 195 -16.07 -9.10 -3.05
C VAL A 195 -17.00 -9.65 -1.97
N LYS A 196 -18.20 -9.05 -1.87
CA LYS A 196 -19.25 -9.60 -0.98
C LYS A 196 -19.90 -10.82 -1.62
N ARG A 197 -20.14 -11.87 -0.84
CA ARG A 197 -20.90 -13.06 -1.28
C ARG A 197 -22.21 -12.67 -1.95
N GLY A 198 -22.56 -13.29 -3.06
CA GLY A 198 -23.73 -12.97 -3.86
C GLY A 198 -23.56 -11.80 -4.84
N SER A 199 -22.49 -11.03 -4.73
CA SER A 199 -22.16 -9.93 -5.63
C SER A 199 -21.40 -10.41 -6.87
N LYS A 200 -21.25 -9.52 -7.87
CA LYS A 200 -20.50 -9.79 -9.07
C LYS A 200 -19.09 -9.24 -8.99
N ILE A 201 -18.14 -9.93 -9.58
CA ILE A 201 -16.84 -9.38 -9.97
C ILE A 201 -16.82 -9.16 -11.48
N ASN A 202 -16.14 -8.10 -11.89
CA ASN A 202 -15.82 -7.85 -13.29
C ASN A 202 -14.41 -8.37 -13.57
N ILE A 203 -14.23 -9.00 -14.72
CA ILE A 203 -12.95 -9.47 -15.20
C ILE A 203 -12.54 -8.56 -16.36
N VAL A 204 -11.42 -7.89 -16.19
CA VAL A 204 -10.76 -7.15 -17.26
C VAL A 204 -9.61 -7.99 -17.75
N SER A 205 -9.63 -8.38 -19.02
CA SER A 205 -8.52 -9.06 -19.65
C SER A 205 -8.20 -8.41 -20.98
N THR A 206 -6.93 -8.32 -21.30
CA THR A 206 -6.49 -8.12 -22.67
C THR A 206 -6.75 -9.40 -23.47
N GLN A 207 -6.92 -9.31 -24.76
CA GLN A 207 -7.61 -10.19 -25.72
C GLN A 207 -7.32 -11.70 -25.73
N ASP A 208 -6.48 -12.25 -24.84
CA ASP A 208 -6.00 -13.63 -24.97
C ASP A 208 -6.46 -14.63 -23.88
N VAL A 209 -7.36 -14.24 -22.97
CA VAL A 209 -7.84 -15.15 -21.93
C VAL A 209 -8.99 -16.02 -22.47
N LYS A 210 -8.79 -17.35 -22.44
CA LYS A 210 -9.71 -18.38 -22.93
C LYS A 210 -10.74 -18.77 -21.88
N SER A 211 -10.31 -18.90 -20.62
CA SER A 211 -11.18 -19.34 -19.53
C SER A 211 -10.66 -18.88 -18.15
N ILE A 212 -11.56 -18.82 -17.21
CA ILE A 212 -11.30 -18.51 -15.78
C ILE A 212 -11.69 -19.70 -14.94
N HIS A 213 -10.81 -20.06 -14.01
CA HIS A 213 -11.09 -21.00 -12.94
C HIS A 213 -10.93 -20.31 -11.60
N ILE A 214 -11.81 -20.57 -10.63
CA ILE A 214 -11.64 -20.17 -9.24
C ILE A 214 -11.28 -21.43 -8.45
N VAL A 215 -10.16 -21.35 -7.74
CA VAL A 215 -9.55 -22.46 -7.02
C VAL A 215 -9.58 -22.15 -5.53
N SER A 216 -10.06 -23.05 -4.72
CA SER A 216 -10.05 -22.97 -3.26
C SER A 216 -8.63 -23.21 -2.68
N LYS A 217 -8.43 -22.90 -1.41
CA LYS A 217 -7.14 -23.07 -0.71
C LYS A 217 -6.60 -24.50 -0.70
N ASP A 218 -7.45 -25.49 -0.88
CA ASP A 218 -7.12 -26.93 -0.97
C ASP A 218 -6.91 -27.40 -2.43
N GLY A 219 -6.79 -26.47 -3.37
CA GLY A 219 -6.47 -26.74 -4.79
C GLY A 219 -7.65 -27.21 -5.64
N ARG A 220 -8.89 -27.21 -5.13
CA ARG A 220 -10.06 -27.64 -5.89
C ARG A 220 -10.59 -26.50 -6.75
N VAL A 221 -10.92 -26.78 -8.00
CA VAL A 221 -11.66 -25.86 -8.87
C VAL A 221 -13.10 -25.80 -8.40
N VAL A 222 -13.52 -24.65 -7.83
CA VAL A 222 -14.87 -24.40 -7.32
C VAL A 222 -15.76 -23.66 -8.31
N PHE A 223 -15.17 -23.07 -9.33
CA PHE A 223 -15.88 -22.41 -10.43
C PHE A 223 -15.02 -22.42 -11.68
N ALA A 224 -15.64 -22.59 -12.86
CA ALA A 224 -14.97 -22.49 -14.16
C ALA A 224 -15.91 -21.85 -15.19
N LYS A 225 -15.39 -20.90 -15.98
CA LYS A 225 -16.13 -20.23 -17.06
C LYS A 225 -15.21 -20.01 -18.27
N LYS A 226 -15.69 -20.35 -19.48
CA LYS A 226 -15.06 -19.92 -20.71
C LYS A 226 -15.42 -18.45 -20.97
N LEU A 227 -14.45 -17.65 -21.36
CA LEU A 227 -14.64 -16.25 -21.72
C LEU A 227 -14.87 -16.13 -23.23
N GLY A 228 -15.78 -15.23 -23.62
CA GLY A 228 -15.89 -14.74 -25.00
C GLY A 228 -14.99 -13.51 -25.22
N ASP A 229 -15.13 -12.85 -26.34
CA ASP A 229 -14.27 -11.71 -26.76
C ASP A 229 -14.58 -10.37 -26.03
N SER A 230 -15.34 -10.39 -24.93
CA SER A 230 -15.72 -9.19 -24.16
C SER A 230 -15.56 -9.37 -22.67
N VAL A 231 -15.52 -8.24 -21.94
CA VAL A 231 -15.51 -8.17 -20.47
C VAL A 231 -16.61 -9.07 -19.90
N SER A 232 -16.24 -10.00 -19.02
CA SER A 232 -17.18 -10.92 -18.38
C SER A 232 -17.37 -10.58 -16.92
N ASP A 233 -18.63 -10.51 -16.48
CA ASP A 233 -18.98 -10.51 -15.06
C ASP A 233 -19.19 -11.95 -14.55
N ILE A 234 -18.81 -12.19 -13.31
CA ILE A 234 -19.01 -13.47 -12.61
C ILE A 234 -19.71 -13.18 -11.28
N LYS A 235 -20.86 -13.81 -11.05
CA LYS A 235 -21.50 -13.79 -9.73
C LYS A 235 -20.75 -14.74 -8.80
N ILE A 236 -20.34 -14.24 -7.64
CA ILE A 236 -19.59 -14.99 -6.63
C ILE A 236 -20.56 -15.51 -5.57
N ASP A 237 -20.91 -16.77 -5.65
CA ASP A 237 -21.69 -17.47 -4.63
C ASP A 237 -20.81 -18.52 -3.92
N LEU A 238 -19.66 -18.06 -3.44
CA LEU A 238 -18.70 -18.86 -2.68
C LEU A 238 -18.78 -18.49 -1.19
N GLN A 239 -18.38 -19.39 -0.32
CA GLN A 239 -18.24 -19.10 1.11
C GLN A 239 -17.16 -18.03 1.33
N GLU A 240 -17.25 -17.34 2.47
CA GLU A 240 -16.22 -16.38 2.87
C GLU A 240 -14.86 -17.07 2.94
N GLY A 241 -13.85 -16.43 2.39
CA GLY A 241 -12.50 -16.99 2.34
C GLY A 241 -11.63 -16.48 1.21
N LEU A 242 -10.40 -16.99 1.20
CA LEU A 242 -9.40 -16.67 0.16
C LEU A 242 -9.44 -17.76 -0.92
N TYR A 243 -9.49 -17.31 -2.18
CA TYR A 243 -9.47 -18.13 -3.39
C TYR A 243 -8.39 -17.63 -4.32
N ILE A 244 -8.01 -18.46 -5.30
CA ILE A 244 -7.15 -18.09 -6.42
C ILE A 244 -8.00 -18.10 -7.69
N ILE A 245 -7.97 -17.01 -8.45
CA ILE A 245 -8.50 -17.01 -9.82
C ILE A 245 -7.35 -17.32 -10.77
N GLU A 246 -7.51 -18.38 -11.56
CA GLU A 246 -6.62 -18.73 -12.66
C GLU A 246 -7.25 -18.28 -13.99
N ALA A 247 -6.58 -17.40 -14.72
CA ALA A 247 -6.92 -17.07 -16.10
C ALA A 247 -6.05 -17.89 -17.06
N HIS A 248 -6.68 -18.69 -17.90
CA HIS A 248 -6.00 -19.54 -18.87
C HIS A 248 -5.95 -18.82 -20.23
N LYS A 249 -4.78 -18.53 -20.73
CA LYS A 249 -4.56 -17.88 -22.03
C LYS A 249 -4.69 -18.85 -23.19
N LYS A 250 -4.94 -18.30 -24.39
CA LYS A 250 -4.98 -19.08 -25.64
C LYS A 250 -3.64 -19.76 -25.98
N ASP A 251 -2.52 -19.15 -25.56
CA ASP A 251 -1.15 -19.68 -25.73
C ASP A 251 -0.74 -20.75 -24.70
N GLY A 252 -1.63 -21.11 -23.78
CA GLY A 252 -1.40 -22.12 -22.74
C GLY A 252 -0.85 -21.56 -21.43
N ARG A 253 -0.43 -20.29 -21.36
CA ARG A 253 -0.01 -19.66 -20.11
C ARG A 253 -1.18 -19.48 -19.16
N LYS A 254 -0.87 -19.42 -17.88
CA LYS A 254 -1.85 -19.15 -16.81
C LYS A 254 -1.45 -17.89 -16.05
N LEU A 255 -2.44 -17.05 -15.75
CA LEU A 255 -2.30 -15.87 -14.90
C LEU A 255 -3.09 -16.10 -13.61
N TYR A 256 -2.62 -15.54 -12.51
CA TYR A 256 -3.20 -15.79 -11.18
C TYR A 256 -3.54 -14.48 -10.48
N LYS A 257 -4.68 -14.43 -9.81
CA LYS A 257 -5.06 -13.34 -8.90
C LYS A 257 -5.69 -13.92 -7.63
N LYS A 258 -5.42 -13.30 -6.49
CA LYS A 258 -6.14 -13.60 -5.25
C LYS A 258 -7.56 -13.01 -5.32
N LEU A 259 -8.55 -13.75 -4.83
CA LEU A 259 -9.93 -13.30 -4.64
C LEU A 259 -10.29 -13.48 -3.18
N LEU A 260 -10.64 -12.39 -2.50
CA LEU A 260 -11.15 -12.42 -1.15
C LEU A 260 -12.68 -12.27 -1.18
N VAL A 261 -13.38 -13.26 -0.68
CA VAL A 261 -14.86 -13.26 -0.51
C VAL A 261 -15.19 -12.94 0.94
N ARG A 262 -16.07 -11.97 1.15
CA ARG A 262 -16.56 -11.51 2.47
C ARG A 262 -18.07 -11.60 2.56
#